data_5a545b044fed85b8499165d7991605ad
#
_entry.id   5a545b044fed85b8499165d7991605ad
#
_cell.length_a   1.000
_cell.length_b   1.000
_cell.length_c   1.000
_cell.angle_alpha   90.00
_cell.angle_beta   90.00
_cell.angle_gamma   90.00
#
_symmetry.space_group_name_H-M   'P 1'
#
loop_
_entity.id
_entity.type
_entity.pdbx_description
1 polymer ?
#
loop_
_entity_poly.entity_id
_entity_poly.type
_entity_poly.pdbx_seq_one_letter_code
_entity_poly.pdbx_strand_id
1 'polypeptide(L)'
;MKKFLLAAATGTIAGVIATTQVAGPLLAEETSKVSVYEQLDLFGDIFDRIRAQYDEEVDEKKLIEAAINGMLTSLDPHSSYMAADAAADMRTQTRGEFGGLGIEVTQEEGFVKVVSPIDGTPADAAGIEAGDFITHVDGESLLGLTLDQSVDMMRGPVGSEIIITVVRDGTPEPFDVSIVRDTIKLTAVRARTEGKSVVLRVTTFNDQT
;
A
#
# COMPACT_ATOMS: atom_id res chain seq x y z
N MET A 1 -24.00 30.22 78.02
CA MET A 1 -24.25 30.66 76.65
C MET A 1 -22.99 30.84 75.80
N LYS A 2 -21.93 31.52 76.27
CA LYS A 2 -20.67 31.74 75.48
C LYS A 2 -19.91 30.44 75.08
N LYS A 3 -19.96 29.37 75.85
CA LYS A 3 -19.31 28.07 75.55
C LYS A 3 -20.03 27.26 74.48
N PHE A 4 -21.34 27.41 74.39
CA PHE A 4 -22.14 26.74 73.28
C PHE A 4 -21.98 27.44 71.95
N LEU A 5 -21.84 28.78 71.95
CA LEU A 5 -21.57 29.53 70.71
C LEU A 5 -20.19 29.23 70.15
N LEU A 6 -19.17 29.03 71.00
CA LEU A 6 -17.83 28.66 70.56
C LEU A 6 -17.80 27.24 69.97
N ALA A 7 -18.50 26.28 70.57
CA ALA A 7 -18.59 24.91 70.06
C ALA A 7 -19.35 24.82 68.72
N ALA A 8 -20.39 25.62 68.51
CA ALA A 8 -21.14 25.68 67.23
C ALA A 8 -20.27 26.31 66.12
N ALA A 9 -19.50 27.39 66.46
CA ALA A 9 -18.65 28.01 65.43
C ALA A 9 -17.46 27.11 65.00
N THR A 10 -16.85 26.37 65.93
CA THR A 10 -15.79 25.39 65.58
C THR A 10 -16.31 24.19 64.78
N GLY A 11 -17.51 23.71 65.08
CA GLY A 11 -18.15 22.63 64.35
C GLY A 11 -18.49 22.98 62.89
N THR A 12 -19.00 24.21 62.65
CA THR A 12 -19.30 24.69 61.30
C THR A 12 -18.03 24.93 60.47
N ILE A 13 -16.98 25.47 61.04
CA ILE A 13 -15.70 25.69 60.35
C ILE A 13 -15.03 24.35 60.00
N ALA A 14 -15.02 23.37 60.92
CA ALA A 14 -14.51 22.03 60.63
C ALA A 14 -15.33 21.28 59.58
N GLY A 15 -16.65 21.45 59.55
CA GLY A 15 -17.53 20.85 58.56
C GLY A 15 -17.32 21.44 57.17
N VAL A 16 -17.15 22.75 57.04
CA VAL A 16 -16.86 23.41 55.73
C VAL A 16 -15.48 23.03 55.21
N ILE A 17 -14.45 22.92 56.05
CA ILE A 17 -13.11 22.49 55.63
C ILE A 17 -13.13 21.02 55.20
N ALA A 18 -13.84 20.14 55.89
CA ALA A 18 -13.97 18.72 55.52
C ALA A 18 -14.71 18.53 54.20
N THR A 19 -15.78 19.30 53.94
CA THR A 19 -16.52 19.22 52.66
C THR A 19 -15.73 19.76 51.51
N THR A 20 -14.92 20.80 51.67
CA THR A 20 -14.08 21.32 50.59
C THR A 20 -12.89 20.40 50.24
N GLN A 21 -12.36 19.65 51.20
CA GLN A 21 -11.24 18.72 51.00
C GLN A 21 -11.72 17.40 50.31
N VAL A 22 -12.98 16.98 50.56
CA VAL A 22 -13.51 15.73 49.99
C VAL A 22 -14.22 15.97 48.65
N ALA A 23 -14.90 17.12 48.46
CA ALA A 23 -15.62 17.44 47.23
C ALA A 23 -14.68 17.97 46.12
N GLY A 24 -13.54 18.56 46.46
CA GLY A 24 -12.60 19.09 45.47
C GLY A 24 -12.09 18.06 44.47
N PRO A 25 -11.59 16.90 44.89
CA PRO A 25 -11.12 15.89 43.96
C PRO A 25 -12.25 15.20 43.16
N LEU A 26 -13.49 15.14 43.68
CA LEU A 26 -14.62 14.57 43.00
C LEU A 26 -15.18 15.47 41.86
N LEU A 27 -14.98 16.80 41.97
CA LEU A 27 -15.39 17.73 40.92
C LEU A 27 -14.26 18.05 39.93
N ALA A 28 -13.01 17.67 40.23
CA ALA A 28 -11.86 17.91 39.36
C ALA A 28 -11.68 16.82 38.28
N GLU A 29 -12.41 15.71 38.35
CA GLU A 29 -12.23 14.55 37.40
C GLU A 29 -13.20 14.58 36.21
N GLU A 30 -14.14 15.55 36.20
CA GLU A 30 -15.08 15.71 35.07
C GLU A 30 -14.68 16.74 34.01
N THR A 31 -13.54 17.43 34.20
CA THR A 31 -13.10 18.45 33.25
C THR A 31 -11.95 17.95 32.39
N SER A 32 -12.24 17.15 31.40
CA SER A 32 -11.67 17.06 30.05
C SER A 32 -11.46 15.64 29.53
N LYS A 33 -12.49 14.85 29.52
CA LYS A 33 -12.53 13.80 28.49
C LYS A 33 -13.48 14.32 27.42
N VAL A 34 -12.99 15.16 26.50
CA VAL A 34 -13.62 15.27 25.19
C VAL A 34 -13.84 13.83 24.77
N SER A 35 -15.10 13.45 24.66
CA SER A 35 -15.44 12.05 24.35
C SER A 35 -14.74 11.67 23.05
N VAL A 36 -14.14 10.49 22.98
CA VAL A 36 -13.59 9.98 21.72
C VAL A 36 -14.63 10.06 20.62
N TYR A 37 -15.91 9.91 20.96
CA TYR A 37 -17.02 10.04 20.02
C TYR A 37 -17.19 11.46 19.48
N GLU A 38 -17.00 12.50 20.30
CA GLU A 38 -17.02 13.90 19.82
C GLU A 38 -15.88 14.20 18.84
N GLN A 39 -14.71 13.54 19.01
CA GLN A 39 -13.61 13.65 18.07
C GLN A 39 -13.88 12.89 16.77
N LEU A 40 -14.57 11.75 16.84
CA LEU A 40 -15.00 11.01 15.65
C LEU A 40 -16.10 11.76 14.89
N ASP A 41 -17.05 12.41 15.60
CA ASP A 41 -18.05 13.26 14.98
C ASP A 41 -17.39 14.45 14.26
N LEU A 42 -16.42 15.11 14.90
CA LEU A 42 -15.62 16.17 14.26
C LEU A 42 -14.88 15.68 13.01
N PHE A 43 -14.29 14.48 13.08
CA PHE A 43 -13.63 13.87 11.92
C PHE A 43 -14.64 13.64 10.79
N GLY A 44 -15.85 13.13 11.10
CA GLY A 44 -16.91 12.91 10.14
C GLY A 44 -17.37 14.23 9.48
N ASP A 45 -17.59 15.27 10.26
CA ASP A 45 -17.97 16.60 9.77
C ASP A 45 -16.91 17.19 8.82
N ILE A 46 -15.62 17.02 9.13
CA ILE A 46 -14.53 17.49 8.27
C ILE A 46 -14.48 16.67 6.99
N PHE A 47 -14.65 15.35 7.09
CA PHE A 47 -14.66 14.44 5.94
C PHE A 47 -15.81 14.80 4.97
N ASP A 48 -17.03 15.00 5.49
CA ASP A 48 -18.19 15.40 4.69
C ASP A 48 -17.99 16.78 4.06
N ARG A 49 -17.35 17.72 4.78
CA ARG A 49 -17.03 19.04 4.21
C ARG A 49 -16.04 18.95 3.06
N ILE A 50 -15.03 18.10 3.16
CA ILE A 50 -14.06 17.86 2.06
C ILE A 50 -14.81 17.32 0.85
N ARG A 51 -15.63 16.28 1.01
CA ARG A 51 -16.45 15.70 -0.07
C ARG A 51 -17.36 16.70 -0.76
N ALA A 52 -17.94 17.63 0.01
CA ALA A 52 -18.91 18.59 -0.50
C ALA A 52 -18.30 19.85 -1.11
N GLN A 53 -17.09 20.25 -0.72
CA GLN A 53 -16.56 21.58 -1.01
C GLN A 53 -15.17 21.55 -1.68
N TYR A 54 -14.52 20.38 -1.84
CA TYR A 54 -13.27 20.29 -2.57
C TYR A 54 -13.53 20.45 -4.07
N ASP A 55 -12.65 21.12 -4.77
CA ASP A 55 -12.85 21.55 -6.17
C ASP A 55 -12.71 20.39 -7.17
N GLU A 56 -11.98 19.33 -6.79
CA GLU A 56 -11.78 18.14 -7.60
C GLU A 56 -12.54 16.93 -7.02
N GLU A 57 -12.78 15.92 -7.83
CA GLU A 57 -13.39 14.66 -7.39
C GLU A 57 -12.51 13.96 -6.35
N VAL A 58 -13.07 13.72 -5.16
CA VAL A 58 -12.36 13.13 -4.04
C VAL A 58 -12.51 11.60 -4.03
N ASP A 59 -11.41 10.89 -4.09
CA ASP A 59 -11.38 9.45 -3.83
C ASP A 59 -11.52 9.21 -2.32
N GLU A 60 -12.75 8.90 -1.88
CA GLU A 60 -13.09 8.69 -0.47
C GLU A 60 -12.26 7.58 0.17
N LYS A 61 -12.01 6.50 -0.57
CA LYS A 61 -11.21 5.37 -0.09
C LYS A 61 -9.78 5.81 0.22
N LYS A 62 -9.15 6.51 -0.70
CA LYS A 62 -7.77 7.03 -0.49
C LYS A 62 -7.69 8.01 0.66
N LEU A 63 -8.71 8.85 0.82
CA LEU A 63 -8.75 9.82 1.92
C LEU A 63 -8.84 9.13 3.29
N ILE A 64 -9.67 8.09 3.42
CA ILE A 64 -9.77 7.28 4.64
C ILE A 64 -8.47 6.51 4.90
N GLU A 65 -7.88 5.90 3.88
CA GLU A 65 -6.60 5.20 4.00
C GLU A 65 -5.47 6.14 4.46
N ALA A 66 -5.43 7.36 3.92
CA ALA A 66 -4.48 8.39 4.35
C ALA A 66 -4.68 8.80 5.81
N ALA A 67 -5.94 8.93 6.26
CA ALA A 67 -6.24 9.24 7.65
C ALA A 67 -5.82 8.12 8.61
N ILE A 68 -6.10 6.86 8.26
CA ILE A 68 -5.65 5.68 9.01
C ILE A 68 -4.13 5.63 9.08
N ASN A 69 -3.46 5.84 7.95
CA ASN A 69 -2.00 5.87 7.92
C ASN A 69 -1.44 7.01 8.76
N GLY A 70 -2.06 8.20 8.75
CA GLY A 70 -1.69 9.34 9.59
C GLY A 70 -1.78 9.02 11.09
N MET A 71 -2.82 8.29 11.52
CA MET A 71 -2.95 7.83 12.90
C MET A 71 -1.81 6.88 13.29
N LEU A 72 -1.50 5.90 12.44
CA LEU A 72 -0.46 4.91 12.73
C LEU A 72 0.94 5.52 12.75
N THR A 73 1.28 6.35 11.77
CA THR A 73 2.59 7.02 11.70
C THR A 73 2.81 8.03 12.84
N SER A 74 1.72 8.50 13.48
CA SER A 74 1.82 9.34 14.68
C SER A 74 2.25 8.57 15.94
N LEU A 75 2.12 7.24 15.95
CA LEU A 75 2.52 6.40 17.08
C LEU A 75 4.02 6.13 17.08
N ASP A 76 4.56 5.74 15.93
CA ASP A 76 5.98 5.47 15.73
C ASP A 76 6.34 5.47 14.23
N PRO A 77 7.64 5.59 13.85
CA PRO A 77 8.06 5.66 12.46
C PRO A 77 8.00 4.32 11.70
N HIS A 78 7.70 3.21 12.37
CA HIS A 78 7.66 1.86 11.79
C HIS A 78 6.23 1.36 11.58
N SER A 79 5.23 2.07 12.14
CA SER A 79 3.81 1.73 11.98
C SER A 79 3.22 2.44 10.78
N SER A 80 2.62 1.67 9.87
CA SER A 80 1.94 2.20 8.67
C SER A 80 0.73 1.36 8.32
N TYR A 81 -0.24 1.96 7.64
CA TYR A 81 -1.34 1.24 7.02
C TYR A 81 -0.96 0.82 5.61
N MET A 82 -1.29 -0.39 5.27
CA MET A 82 -1.10 -0.93 3.93
C MET A 82 -2.42 -1.49 3.42
N ALA A 83 -2.93 -0.94 2.34
CA ALA A 83 -4.11 -1.45 1.68
C ALA A 83 -3.90 -2.90 1.18
N ALA A 84 -4.99 -3.61 0.89
CA ALA A 84 -4.92 -5.04 0.58
C ALA A 84 -4.07 -5.35 -0.66
N ASP A 85 -4.15 -4.52 -1.67
CA ASP A 85 -3.35 -4.55 -2.90
C ASP A 85 -1.86 -4.32 -2.61
N ALA A 86 -1.52 -3.22 -1.93
CA ALA A 86 -0.14 -2.93 -1.53
C ALA A 86 0.45 -4.03 -0.61
N ALA A 87 -0.37 -4.62 0.27
CA ALA A 87 0.05 -5.75 1.11
C ALA A 87 0.29 -7.03 0.29
N ALA A 88 -0.49 -7.25 -0.77
CA ALA A 88 -0.28 -8.37 -1.69
C ALA A 88 1.01 -8.18 -2.49
N ASP A 89 1.26 -6.98 -3.01
CA ASP A 89 2.49 -6.65 -3.72
C ASP A 89 3.72 -6.79 -2.85
N MET A 90 3.67 -6.31 -1.61
CA MET A 90 4.78 -6.47 -0.66
C MET A 90 5.09 -7.94 -0.37
N ARG A 91 4.05 -8.78 -0.21
CA ARG A 91 4.23 -10.23 -0.03
C ARG A 91 4.88 -10.87 -1.25
N THR A 92 4.46 -10.46 -2.45
CA THR A 92 5.01 -10.91 -3.73
C THR A 92 6.48 -10.53 -3.86
N GLN A 93 6.83 -9.28 -3.54
CA GLN A 93 8.23 -8.82 -3.54
C GLN A 93 9.08 -9.58 -2.51
N THR A 94 8.53 -9.83 -1.31
CA THR A 94 9.23 -10.57 -0.25
C THR A 94 9.47 -12.03 -0.66
N ARG A 95 8.49 -12.68 -1.29
CA ARG A 95 8.66 -14.06 -1.79
C ARG A 95 9.61 -14.13 -2.99
N GLY A 96 9.74 -13.05 -3.76
CA GLY A 96 10.52 -13.01 -4.99
C GLY A 96 9.91 -13.82 -6.14
N GLU A 97 8.59 -14.07 -6.07
CA GLU A 97 7.84 -14.78 -7.09
C GLU A 97 6.46 -14.15 -7.31
N PHE A 98 5.99 -14.09 -8.53
CA PHE A 98 4.70 -13.52 -8.90
C PHE A 98 4.10 -14.21 -10.13
N GLY A 99 2.77 -14.16 -10.26
CA GLY A 99 2.09 -14.65 -11.45
C GLY A 99 2.21 -13.65 -12.60
N GLY A 100 2.74 -14.12 -13.75
CA GLY A 100 2.94 -13.24 -14.89
C GLY A 100 3.48 -13.97 -16.12
N LEU A 101 4.02 -13.20 -17.06
CA LEU A 101 4.53 -13.68 -18.34
C LEU A 101 6.04 -13.97 -18.32
N GLY A 102 6.78 -13.28 -17.45
CA GLY A 102 8.23 -13.40 -17.37
C GLY A 102 8.97 -12.56 -18.41
N ILE A 103 8.62 -11.28 -18.51
CA ILE A 103 9.26 -10.30 -19.39
C ILE A 103 9.79 -9.12 -18.57
N GLU A 104 10.93 -8.61 -18.96
CA GLU A 104 11.44 -7.30 -18.53
C GLU A 104 10.97 -6.26 -19.57
N VAL A 105 10.31 -5.20 -19.11
CA VAL A 105 9.69 -4.21 -19.97
C VAL A 105 10.09 -2.79 -19.63
N THR A 106 9.99 -1.91 -20.60
CA THR A 106 10.11 -0.45 -20.44
C THR A 106 8.99 0.23 -21.21
N GLN A 107 8.82 1.54 -21.02
CA GLN A 107 7.88 2.32 -21.81
C GLN A 107 8.64 3.10 -22.90
N GLU A 108 8.21 2.95 -24.13
CA GLU A 108 8.77 3.68 -25.29
C GLU A 108 7.62 4.05 -26.23
N GLU A 109 7.58 5.32 -26.66
CA GLU A 109 6.56 5.87 -27.57
C GLU A 109 5.10 5.66 -27.13
N GLY A 110 4.87 5.54 -25.79
CA GLY A 110 3.52 5.33 -25.23
C GLY A 110 3.05 3.89 -25.21
N PHE A 111 3.90 2.94 -25.63
CA PHE A 111 3.65 1.50 -25.58
C PHE A 111 4.64 0.79 -24.64
N VAL A 112 4.36 -0.46 -24.35
CA VAL A 112 5.24 -1.33 -23.58
C VAL A 112 6.22 -2.01 -24.53
N LYS A 113 7.52 -1.74 -24.35
CA LYS A 113 8.59 -2.39 -25.08
C LYS A 113 9.25 -3.47 -24.25
N VAL A 114 9.39 -4.65 -24.85
CA VAL A 114 10.11 -5.77 -24.25
C VAL A 114 11.60 -5.50 -24.30
N VAL A 115 12.23 -5.41 -23.13
CA VAL A 115 13.69 -5.32 -23.00
C VAL A 115 14.29 -6.71 -23.23
N SER A 116 13.76 -7.72 -22.51
CA SER A 116 14.07 -9.13 -22.74
C SER A 116 13.03 -10.04 -22.10
N PRO A 117 12.70 -11.19 -22.70
CA PRO A 117 12.07 -12.28 -21.98
C PRO A 117 13.04 -12.86 -20.95
N ILE A 118 12.52 -13.44 -19.88
CA ILE A 118 13.29 -14.16 -18.86
C ILE A 118 13.36 -15.63 -19.29
N ASP A 119 14.56 -16.20 -19.38
CA ASP A 119 14.77 -17.58 -19.81
C ASP A 119 13.88 -18.59 -19.06
N GLY A 120 13.24 -19.48 -19.79
CA GLY A 120 12.40 -20.54 -19.26
C GLY A 120 11.03 -20.10 -18.73
N THR A 121 10.60 -18.88 -19.02
CA THR A 121 9.28 -18.35 -18.65
C THR A 121 8.24 -18.54 -19.76
N PRO A 122 6.94 -18.33 -19.48
CA PRO A 122 5.91 -18.44 -20.49
C PRO A 122 6.11 -17.56 -21.72
N ALA A 123 6.61 -16.35 -21.54
CA ALA A 123 6.86 -15.43 -22.65
C ALA A 123 8.03 -15.91 -23.53
N ASP A 124 9.10 -16.43 -22.93
CA ASP A 124 10.21 -17.05 -23.66
C ASP A 124 9.72 -18.27 -24.48
N ALA A 125 8.93 -19.15 -23.84
CA ALA A 125 8.35 -20.32 -24.50
C ALA A 125 7.35 -19.94 -25.63
N ALA A 126 6.68 -18.80 -25.50
CA ALA A 126 5.76 -18.26 -26.52
C ALA A 126 6.47 -17.51 -27.66
N GLY A 127 7.80 -17.35 -27.59
CA GLY A 127 8.61 -16.73 -28.63
C GLY A 127 8.55 -15.20 -28.64
N ILE A 128 8.33 -14.59 -27.49
CA ILE A 128 8.50 -13.14 -27.30
C ILE A 128 9.99 -12.81 -27.38
N GLU A 129 10.33 -11.72 -28.05
CA GLU A 129 11.72 -11.32 -28.29
C GLU A 129 12.02 -9.92 -27.75
N ALA A 130 13.30 -9.67 -27.49
CA ALA A 130 13.76 -8.32 -27.13
C ALA A 130 13.51 -7.36 -28.28
N GLY A 131 12.91 -6.20 -27.98
CA GLY A 131 12.53 -5.18 -28.95
C GLY A 131 11.07 -5.25 -29.39
N ASP A 132 10.32 -6.29 -29.05
CA ASP A 132 8.87 -6.37 -29.29
C ASP A 132 8.14 -5.22 -28.58
N PHE A 133 7.11 -4.68 -29.24
CA PHE A 133 6.19 -3.74 -28.63
C PHE A 133 4.86 -4.45 -28.37
N ILE A 134 4.42 -4.40 -27.11
CA ILE A 134 3.09 -4.88 -26.73
C ILE A 134 2.13 -3.70 -26.81
N THR A 135 1.13 -3.81 -27.69
CA THR A 135 0.19 -2.71 -27.97
C THR A 135 -1.18 -2.92 -27.33
N HIS A 136 -1.60 -4.18 -27.16
CA HIS A 136 -2.88 -4.55 -26.55
C HIS A 136 -2.71 -5.74 -25.61
N VAL A 137 -3.59 -5.81 -24.61
CA VAL A 137 -3.77 -6.93 -23.69
C VAL A 137 -5.26 -7.29 -23.70
N ASP A 138 -5.60 -8.54 -24.03
CA ASP A 138 -6.97 -9.05 -24.15
C ASP A 138 -7.88 -8.15 -25.01
N GLY A 139 -7.29 -7.51 -26.04
CA GLY A 139 -7.96 -6.58 -26.94
C GLY A 139 -8.06 -5.14 -26.45
N GLU A 140 -7.63 -4.84 -25.22
CA GLU A 140 -7.57 -3.49 -24.70
C GLU A 140 -6.24 -2.81 -25.03
N SER A 141 -6.29 -1.57 -25.53
CA SER A 141 -5.09 -0.82 -25.91
C SER A 141 -4.31 -0.33 -24.71
N LEU A 142 -2.99 -0.49 -24.74
CA LEU A 142 -2.07 0.04 -23.74
C LEU A 142 -1.67 1.51 -24.01
N LEU A 143 -2.08 2.09 -25.13
CA LEU A 143 -1.72 3.46 -25.50
C LEU A 143 -2.26 4.47 -24.47
N GLY A 144 -1.38 5.27 -23.90
CA GLY A 144 -1.72 6.30 -22.91
C GLY A 144 -1.79 5.82 -21.47
N LEU A 145 -1.60 4.53 -21.22
CA LEU A 145 -1.44 3.98 -19.87
C LEU A 145 -0.01 4.20 -19.37
N THR A 146 0.15 4.25 -18.07
CA THR A 146 1.48 4.20 -17.44
C THR A 146 2.06 2.79 -17.54
N LEU A 147 3.38 2.65 -17.39
CA LEU A 147 4.02 1.33 -17.38
C LEU A 147 3.43 0.42 -16.30
N ASP A 148 3.21 0.95 -15.09
CA ASP A 148 2.63 0.18 -13.98
C ASP A 148 1.23 -0.32 -14.31
N GLN A 149 0.35 0.54 -14.85
CA GLN A 149 -0.98 0.13 -15.29
C GLN A 149 -0.94 -0.97 -16.36
N SER A 150 -0.03 -0.85 -17.33
CA SER A 150 0.15 -1.86 -18.37
C SER A 150 0.68 -3.19 -17.80
N VAL A 151 1.62 -3.13 -16.86
CA VAL A 151 2.15 -4.30 -16.16
C VAL A 151 1.06 -4.98 -15.34
N ASP A 152 0.21 -4.21 -14.66
CA ASP A 152 -0.90 -4.77 -13.86
C ASP A 152 -1.92 -5.51 -14.75
N MET A 153 -2.20 -5.01 -15.95
CA MET A 153 -3.03 -5.74 -16.93
C MET A 153 -2.38 -7.05 -17.40
N MET A 154 -1.07 -7.08 -17.54
CA MET A 154 -0.33 -8.29 -17.93
C MET A 154 -0.19 -9.30 -16.79
N ARG A 155 -0.22 -8.86 -15.53
CA ARG A 155 -0.24 -9.73 -14.35
C ARG A 155 -1.59 -10.43 -14.20
N GLY A 156 -1.62 -11.47 -13.37
CA GLY A 156 -2.86 -12.16 -13.04
C GLY A 156 -2.62 -13.51 -12.37
N PRO A 157 -3.71 -14.23 -12.07
CA PRO A 157 -3.62 -15.56 -11.44
C PRO A 157 -2.79 -16.53 -12.28
N VAL A 158 -1.94 -17.31 -11.62
CA VAL A 158 -1.20 -18.41 -12.23
C VAL A 158 -2.19 -19.38 -12.88
N GLY A 159 -1.89 -19.82 -14.11
CA GLY A 159 -2.73 -20.70 -14.92
C GLY A 159 -3.82 -19.98 -15.73
N SER A 160 -3.99 -18.65 -15.56
CA SER A 160 -4.90 -17.89 -16.42
C SER A 160 -4.25 -17.57 -17.77
N GLU A 161 -5.05 -17.61 -18.84
CA GLU A 161 -4.63 -17.22 -20.18
C GLU A 161 -4.70 -15.70 -20.36
N ILE A 162 -3.82 -15.16 -21.21
CA ILE A 162 -3.80 -13.77 -21.65
C ILE A 162 -3.44 -13.75 -23.13
N ILE A 163 -4.03 -12.84 -23.89
CA ILE A 163 -3.68 -12.58 -25.28
C ILE A 163 -3.01 -11.21 -25.34
N ILE A 164 -1.78 -11.15 -25.84
CA ILE A 164 -1.07 -9.90 -26.09
C ILE A 164 -0.90 -9.69 -27.59
N THR A 165 -1.15 -8.46 -28.07
CA THR A 165 -0.88 -8.08 -29.45
C THR A 165 0.51 -7.46 -29.54
N VAL A 166 1.35 -8.06 -30.37
CA VAL A 166 2.77 -7.75 -30.53
C VAL A 166 3.02 -7.08 -31.88
N VAL A 167 3.80 -6.02 -31.87
CA VAL A 167 4.41 -5.40 -33.05
C VAL A 167 5.92 -5.68 -32.97
N ARG A 168 6.44 -6.33 -34.02
CA ARG A 168 7.86 -6.71 -34.12
C ARG A 168 8.49 -6.10 -35.34
N ASP A 169 9.70 -5.56 -35.18
CA ASP A 169 10.46 -5.03 -36.31
C ASP A 169 10.75 -6.14 -37.35
N GLY A 170 10.53 -5.83 -38.63
CA GLY A 170 10.64 -6.80 -39.71
C GLY A 170 9.41 -7.69 -39.93
N THR A 171 8.37 -7.58 -39.09
CA THR A 171 7.08 -8.28 -39.32
C THR A 171 6.05 -7.26 -39.82
N PRO A 172 5.40 -7.50 -40.97
CA PRO A 172 4.58 -6.48 -41.64
C PRO A 172 3.28 -6.13 -40.91
N GLU A 173 2.74 -7.03 -40.10
CA GLU A 173 1.46 -6.85 -39.39
C GLU A 173 1.61 -7.23 -37.92
N PRO A 174 0.87 -6.56 -36.99
CA PRO A 174 0.76 -7.00 -35.59
C PRO A 174 0.21 -8.43 -35.52
N PHE A 175 0.63 -9.18 -34.52
CA PHE A 175 0.16 -10.54 -34.32
C PHE A 175 -0.17 -10.80 -32.86
N ASP A 176 -1.14 -11.67 -32.61
CA ASP A 176 -1.56 -12.05 -31.26
C ASP A 176 -0.77 -13.26 -30.78
N VAL A 177 -0.37 -13.21 -29.51
CA VAL A 177 0.31 -14.28 -28.80
C VAL A 177 -0.49 -14.63 -27.55
N SER A 178 -0.98 -15.88 -27.50
CA SER A 178 -1.64 -16.42 -26.30
C SER A 178 -0.59 -17.00 -25.37
N ILE A 179 -0.62 -16.58 -24.10
CA ILE A 179 0.33 -16.99 -23.07
C ILE A 179 -0.47 -17.41 -21.84
N VAL A 180 -0.09 -18.52 -21.22
CA VAL A 180 -0.63 -18.93 -19.92
C VAL A 180 0.30 -18.39 -18.83
N ARG A 181 -0.24 -17.58 -17.92
CA ARG A 181 0.54 -17.01 -16.81
C ARG A 181 1.06 -18.12 -15.90
N ASP A 182 2.31 -17.98 -15.47
CA ASP A 182 2.94 -18.92 -14.55
C ASP A 182 3.64 -18.17 -13.41
N THR A 183 4.10 -18.91 -12.43
CA THR A 183 4.91 -18.37 -11.33
C THR A 183 6.30 -17.99 -11.84
N ILE A 184 6.56 -16.70 -11.92
CA ILE A 184 7.86 -16.16 -12.30
C ILE A 184 8.73 -16.03 -11.07
N LYS A 185 9.86 -16.73 -11.05
CA LYS A 185 10.84 -16.67 -9.95
C LYS A 185 12.01 -15.79 -10.36
N LEU A 186 12.24 -14.74 -9.59
CA LEU A 186 13.37 -13.85 -9.81
C LEU A 186 14.64 -14.49 -9.20
N THR A 187 15.69 -14.66 -10.01
CA THR A 187 16.98 -15.15 -9.52
C THR A 187 17.64 -14.06 -8.68
N ALA A 188 17.49 -14.16 -7.36
CA ALA A 188 18.05 -13.21 -6.41
C ALA A 188 19.55 -13.29 -6.29
N VAL A 189 20.14 -14.50 -6.45
CA VAL A 189 21.58 -14.75 -6.30
C VAL A 189 22.14 -15.48 -7.51
N ARG A 190 23.21 -14.96 -8.07
CA ARG A 190 24.00 -15.62 -9.11
C ARG A 190 25.40 -15.87 -8.57
N ALA A 191 25.91 -17.11 -8.72
CA ALA A 191 27.25 -17.49 -8.34
C ALA A 191 28.07 -17.84 -9.58
N ARG A 192 29.32 -17.39 -9.61
CA ARG A 192 30.29 -17.81 -10.63
C ARG A 192 31.66 -18.06 -9.99
N THR A 193 32.43 -18.95 -10.56
CA THR A 193 33.80 -19.24 -10.11
C THR A 193 34.81 -18.54 -11.01
N GLU A 194 35.70 -17.77 -10.43
CA GLU A 194 36.82 -17.12 -11.11
C GLU A 194 38.15 -17.60 -10.50
N GLY A 195 38.79 -18.53 -11.17
CA GLY A 195 40.01 -19.17 -10.65
C GLY A 195 39.74 -19.93 -9.35
N LYS A 196 40.30 -19.45 -8.22
CA LYS A 196 40.10 -20.02 -6.88
C LYS A 196 39.08 -19.26 -6.03
N SER A 197 38.43 -18.26 -6.61
CA SER A 197 37.43 -17.40 -5.92
C SER A 197 36.05 -17.70 -6.43
N VAL A 198 35.05 -17.57 -5.54
CA VAL A 198 33.63 -17.58 -5.88
C VAL A 198 33.12 -16.16 -5.81
N VAL A 199 32.52 -15.69 -6.89
CA VAL A 199 31.84 -14.36 -6.96
C VAL A 199 30.35 -14.58 -6.84
N LEU A 200 29.75 -13.99 -5.81
CA LEU A 200 28.31 -13.97 -5.61
C LEU A 200 27.78 -12.59 -5.98
N ARG A 201 26.77 -12.56 -6.85
CA ARG A 201 26.02 -11.35 -7.16
C ARG A 201 24.61 -11.48 -6.56
N VAL A 202 24.32 -10.68 -5.55
CA VAL A 202 22.99 -10.56 -4.96
C VAL A 202 22.31 -9.37 -5.63
N THR A 203 21.17 -9.59 -6.30
CA THR A 203 20.43 -8.55 -7.03
C THR A 203 19.31 -7.98 -6.18
N THR A 204 18.76 -8.77 -5.27
CA THR A 204 17.71 -8.37 -4.34
C THR A 204 17.76 -9.26 -3.10
N PHE A 205 17.18 -8.80 -2.00
CA PHE A 205 17.03 -9.57 -0.76
C PHE A 205 15.55 -9.92 -0.59
N ASN A 206 15.23 -11.20 -0.74
CA ASN A 206 13.92 -11.80 -0.58
C ASN A 206 14.04 -13.25 -0.13
N ASP A 207 12.94 -14.00 -0.06
CA ASP A 207 12.95 -15.41 0.37
C ASP A 207 13.72 -16.35 -0.57
N GLN A 208 14.13 -15.87 -1.76
CA GLN A 208 14.96 -16.60 -2.72
C GLN A 208 16.48 -16.33 -2.54
N THR A 209 16.85 -15.44 -1.59
CA THR A 209 18.25 -15.09 -1.29
C THR A 209 18.87 -16.02 -0.28
#